data_5931f1656d4b4bea6f62032057c5a7d6
#
_entry.id   5931f1656d4b4bea6f62032057c5a7d6
#
_cell.length_a   1.000
_cell.length_b   1.000
_cell.length_c   1.000
_cell.angle_alpha   90.00
_cell.angle_beta   90.00
_cell.angle_gamma   90.00
#
_symmetry.space_group_name_H-M   'P 1'
#
loop_
_entity.id
_entity.type
_entity.pdbx_description
1 polymer ?
#
loop_
_entity_poly.entity_id
_entity_poly.type
_entity_poly.pdbx_seq_one_letter_code
_entity_poly.pdbx_strand_id
1 'polypeptide(L)'
;MKRVILLLLFFSLTQIINAQYTEIINSKRPGFSESPYSIGTNVFQFETGLFYKTSNNETILSRPNTIGGELFFRYGKFREKLEFNAKVTSQRDEILNNPPEANSFISGISELTIGAKYLIYEQKYTDKSKEIRSWKRRVAFDKKRFIPSVGAYVGVNTNFLGDGFKENELSIKGAVLLQNDFSDRLVLLTNLIADKILSDSNEYSYIATMTYALNYKWSYFIENQGIFEKGFAPKFHFGTGLAYLFSNDLQLDASVRTNFFDDYSFLYSSIGVAWRLDKHSDEIINKSSPKGQLSKKPNRRKKGNFFSR
;
A
#
# COMPACT_ATOMS: atom_id res chain seq x y z
N MET A 1 -2.93 -34.95 -19.85
CA MET A 1 -1.85 -34.17 -19.23
C MET A 1 -2.32 -32.75 -18.77
N LYS A 2 -2.93 -31.92 -19.63
CA LYS A 2 -3.37 -30.53 -19.23
C LYS A 2 -4.34 -30.51 -18.03
N ARG A 3 -5.30 -31.47 -17.95
CA ARG A 3 -6.27 -31.56 -16.84
C ARG A 3 -5.62 -31.98 -15.51
N VAL A 4 -4.58 -32.80 -15.55
CA VAL A 4 -3.83 -33.24 -14.34
C VAL A 4 -2.97 -32.11 -13.81
N ILE A 5 -2.38 -31.32 -14.70
CA ILE A 5 -1.61 -30.11 -14.31
C ILE A 5 -2.53 -29.06 -13.67
N LEU A 6 -3.75 -28.88 -14.19
CA LEU A 6 -4.74 -27.97 -13.61
C LEU A 6 -5.20 -28.44 -12.22
N LEU A 7 -5.39 -29.75 -12.02
CA LEU A 7 -5.72 -30.35 -10.73
C LEU A 7 -4.57 -30.24 -9.72
N LEU A 8 -3.33 -30.44 -10.14
CA LEU A 8 -2.14 -30.23 -9.29
C LEU A 8 -1.96 -28.76 -8.92
N LEU A 9 -2.23 -27.82 -9.83
CA LEU A 9 -2.24 -26.40 -9.54
C LEU A 9 -3.36 -26.03 -8.54
N PHE A 10 -4.53 -26.62 -8.66
CA PHE A 10 -5.64 -26.40 -7.72
C PHE A 10 -5.35 -26.99 -6.33
N PHE A 11 -4.67 -28.14 -6.25
CA PHE A 11 -4.30 -28.78 -4.99
C PHE A 11 -3.15 -28.05 -4.27
N SER A 12 -2.25 -27.39 -5.01
CA SER A 12 -1.17 -26.56 -4.41
C SER A 12 -1.68 -25.27 -3.75
N LEU A 13 -2.90 -24.82 -4.10
CA LEU A 13 -3.55 -23.63 -3.53
C LEU A 13 -4.21 -23.88 -2.16
N THR A 14 -4.25 -25.13 -1.67
CA THR A 14 -4.91 -25.47 -0.40
C THR A 14 -3.99 -25.50 0.81
N GLN A 15 -2.75 -25.00 0.69
CA GLN A 15 -1.88 -24.85 1.85
C GLN A 15 -2.47 -23.80 2.80
N ILE A 16 -3.06 -24.26 3.91
CA ILE A 16 -3.48 -23.42 5.03
C ILE A 16 -2.20 -22.92 5.73
N ILE A 17 -1.63 -21.86 5.21
CA ILE A 17 -0.53 -21.16 5.84
C ILE A 17 -1.17 -20.00 6.61
N ASN A 18 -1.07 -20.02 7.94
CA ASN A 18 -1.50 -18.90 8.76
C ASN A 18 -0.69 -17.66 8.35
N ALA A 19 -1.31 -16.70 7.71
CA ALA A 19 -0.73 -15.38 7.49
C ALA A 19 -0.77 -14.64 8.83
N GLN A 20 0.30 -13.95 9.15
CA GLN A 20 0.44 -13.27 10.43
C GLN A 20 -0.42 -11.99 10.41
N TYR A 21 -1.48 -11.96 11.19
CA TYR A 21 -2.23 -10.73 11.49
C TYR A 21 -1.31 -9.74 12.22
N THR A 22 -1.29 -8.48 11.78
CA THR A 22 -0.51 -7.43 12.43
C THR A 22 -1.35 -6.67 13.46
N GLU A 23 -0.90 -6.64 14.73
CA GLU A 23 -1.57 -5.89 15.81
C GLU A 23 -1.53 -4.37 15.58
N ILE A 24 -0.60 -3.89 14.77
CA ILE A 24 -0.42 -2.48 14.43
C ILE A 24 -0.93 -2.25 13.00
N ILE A 25 -1.55 -1.11 12.77
CA ILE A 25 -2.04 -0.70 11.45
C ILE A 25 -0.90 -0.73 10.43
N ASN A 26 -1.15 -1.38 9.29
CA ASN A 26 -0.26 -1.39 8.13
C ASN A 26 -0.86 -0.49 7.04
N SER A 27 -0.49 0.79 7.06
CA SER A 27 -0.98 1.78 6.12
C SER A 27 -0.10 1.86 4.87
N LYS A 28 -0.71 2.10 3.71
CA LYS A 28 -0.01 2.50 2.50
C LYS A 28 0.58 3.91 2.63
N ARG A 29 -0.11 4.78 3.35
CA ARG A 29 0.33 6.15 3.64
C ARG A 29 1.50 6.16 4.66
N PRO A 30 2.41 7.16 4.57
CA PRO A 30 2.42 8.37 3.74
C PRO A 30 3.08 8.19 2.35
N GLY A 31 3.64 7.02 2.04
CA GLY A 31 4.23 6.71 0.73
C GLY A 31 3.18 6.36 -0.33
N PHE A 32 3.66 5.99 -1.52
CA PHE A 32 2.84 5.46 -2.59
C PHE A 32 3.01 3.95 -2.76
N SER A 33 4.05 3.37 -2.16
CA SER A 33 4.24 1.92 -2.14
C SER A 33 3.21 1.23 -1.27
N GLU A 34 2.88 0.01 -1.63
CA GLU A 34 1.97 -0.84 -0.90
C GLU A 34 2.67 -2.12 -0.45
N SER A 35 2.41 -2.52 0.80
CA SER A 35 2.91 -3.78 1.35
C SER A 35 2.17 -4.97 0.73
N PRO A 36 2.86 -6.12 0.50
CA PRO A 36 2.21 -7.36 0.06
C PRO A 36 1.28 -7.95 1.10
N TYR A 37 1.40 -7.57 2.38
CA TYR A 37 0.58 -8.10 3.46
C TYR A 37 -0.85 -7.56 3.40
N SER A 38 -1.81 -8.44 3.65
CA SER A 38 -3.22 -8.11 3.84
C SER A 38 -3.45 -7.55 5.25
N ILE A 39 -4.53 -6.81 5.42
CA ILE A 39 -4.95 -6.28 6.73
C ILE A 39 -5.56 -7.34 7.66
N GLY A 40 -5.74 -8.59 7.19
CA GLY A 40 -6.36 -9.67 7.96
C GLY A 40 -7.88 -9.76 7.80
N THR A 41 -8.47 -10.85 8.32
CA THR A 41 -9.91 -11.10 8.20
C THR A 41 -10.75 -10.26 9.17
N ASN A 42 -11.93 -9.81 8.71
CA ASN A 42 -12.86 -8.95 9.45
C ASN A 42 -12.27 -7.61 9.90
N VAL A 43 -11.29 -7.11 9.17
CA VAL A 43 -10.67 -5.81 9.38
C VAL A 43 -11.11 -4.85 8.28
N PHE A 44 -11.44 -3.62 8.66
CA PHE A 44 -11.72 -2.50 7.76
C PHE A 44 -10.69 -1.42 8.02
N GLN A 45 -10.11 -0.88 6.97
CA GLN A 45 -9.15 0.22 7.09
C GLN A 45 -9.49 1.32 6.10
N PHE A 46 -9.47 2.55 6.59
CA PHE A 46 -9.71 3.77 5.84
C PHE A 46 -8.45 4.61 5.92
N GLU A 47 -7.94 5.01 4.78
CA GLU A 47 -6.79 5.89 4.66
C GLU A 47 -7.23 7.09 3.83
N THR A 48 -7.16 8.28 4.39
CA THR A 48 -7.56 9.50 3.70
C THR A 48 -6.49 10.56 3.84
N GLY A 49 -6.40 11.44 2.86
CA GLY A 49 -5.46 12.54 2.89
C GLY A 49 -5.85 13.66 1.95
N LEU A 50 -5.38 14.84 2.29
CA LEU A 50 -5.42 16.01 1.43
C LEU A 50 -4.05 16.20 0.80
N PHE A 51 -4.02 16.60 -0.44
CA PHE A 51 -2.79 16.87 -1.15
C PHE A 51 -2.84 18.16 -1.95
N TYR A 52 -1.68 18.75 -2.10
CA TYR A 52 -1.42 19.83 -3.05
C TYR A 52 -0.31 19.39 -3.99
N LYS A 53 -0.52 19.57 -5.27
CA LYS A 53 0.44 19.26 -6.33
C LYS A 53 0.64 20.50 -7.20
N THR A 54 1.88 20.83 -7.48
CA THR A 54 2.23 21.81 -8.50
C THR A 54 3.23 21.19 -9.49
N SER A 55 3.05 21.49 -10.77
CA SER A 55 3.97 21.07 -11.82
C SER A 55 4.03 22.13 -12.90
N ASN A 56 5.23 22.37 -13.41
CA ASN A 56 5.47 23.21 -14.55
C ASN A 56 5.95 22.34 -15.71
N ASN A 57 5.13 22.19 -16.73
CA ASN A 57 5.49 21.46 -17.93
C ASN A 57 5.24 22.38 -19.13
N GLU A 58 6.29 22.88 -19.73
CA GLU A 58 6.22 23.84 -20.83
C GLU A 58 5.61 23.26 -22.13
N THR A 59 5.56 21.93 -22.24
CA THR A 59 5.24 21.25 -23.51
C THR A 59 3.76 20.86 -23.64
N ILE A 60 2.98 20.86 -22.56
CA ILE A 60 1.57 20.43 -22.56
C ILE A 60 0.75 21.52 -21.87
N LEU A 61 -0.49 21.76 -22.33
CA LEU A 61 -1.52 22.56 -21.65
C LEU A 61 -1.52 22.21 -20.16
N SER A 62 -0.73 22.95 -19.39
CA SER A 62 -0.32 22.52 -18.06
C SER A 62 -1.45 22.77 -17.06
N ARG A 63 -1.68 21.79 -16.22
CA ARG A 63 -2.45 21.95 -14.99
C ARG A 63 -1.45 22.27 -13.88
N PRO A 64 -1.06 23.55 -13.70
CA PRO A 64 0.07 23.89 -12.84
C PRO A 64 -0.21 23.59 -11.38
N ASN A 65 -1.45 23.79 -10.94
CA ASN A 65 -1.82 23.63 -9.55
C ASN A 65 -3.02 22.68 -9.41
N THR A 66 -2.89 21.73 -8.51
CA THR A 66 -3.93 20.77 -8.15
C THR A 66 -4.09 20.73 -6.64
N ILE A 67 -5.32 20.82 -6.17
CA ILE A 67 -5.68 20.51 -4.79
C ILE A 67 -6.65 19.35 -4.81
N GLY A 68 -6.44 18.36 -3.96
CA GLY A 68 -7.31 17.20 -3.94
C GLY A 68 -7.32 16.46 -2.61
N GLY A 69 -8.19 15.47 -2.56
CA GLY A 69 -8.29 14.51 -1.49
C GLY A 69 -8.36 13.10 -2.04
N GLU A 70 -7.78 12.16 -1.30
CA GLU A 70 -7.83 10.75 -1.62
C GLU A 70 -8.45 9.96 -0.46
N LEU A 71 -9.17 8.92 -0.82
CA LEU A 71 -9.69 7.92 0.09
C LEU A 71 -9.30 6.54 -0.42
N PHE A 72 -8.64 5.77 0.42
CA PHE A 72 -8.30 4.38 0.15
C PHE A 72 -8.98 3.51 1.20
N PHE A 73 -9.90 2.69 0.76
CA PHE A 73 -10.63 1.74 1.58
C PHE A 73 -10.07 0.34 1.38
N ARG A 74 -9.86 -0.40 2.49
CA ARG A 74 -9.33 -1.76 2.49
C ARG A 74 -10.21 -2.66 3.34
N TYR A 75 -10.47 -3.87 2.86
CA TYR A 75 -11.32 -4.84 3.53
C TYR A 75 -10.79 -6.26 3.37
N GLY A 76 -10.52 -6.93 4.49
CA GLY A 76 -10.19 -8.35 4.54
C GLY A 76 -11.38 -9.18 5.00
N LYS A 77 -11.80 -10.20 4.24
CA LYS A 77 -13.00 -10.99 4.60
C LYS A 77 -12.78 -12.49 4.59
N PHE A 78 -12.43 -13.05 3.45
CA PHE A 78 -12.56 -14.50 3.23
C PHE A 78 -11.33 -15.29 3.67
N ARG A 79 -10.15 -14.69 3.56
CA ARG A 79 -8.85 -15.32 3.85
C ARG A 79 -7.91 -14.26 4.40
N GLU A 80 -7.02 -14.67 5.31
CA GLU A 80 -5.97 -13.81 5.88
C GLU A 80 -5.06 -13.15 4.83
N LYS A 81 -4.89 -13.82 3.69
CA LYS A 81 -4.01 -13.38 2.59
C LYS A 81 -4.71 -12.56 1.51
N LEU A 82 -6.04 -12.44 1.57
CA LEU A 82 -6.85 -11.76 0.55
C LEU A 82 -7.43 -10.48 1.11
N GLU A 83 -7.23 -9.39 0.39
CA GLU A 83 -7.74 -8.07 0.70
C GLU A 83 -8.42 -7.48 -0.52
N PHE A 84 -9.58 -6.88 -0.34
CA PHE A 84 -10.26 -6.05 -1.31
C PHE A 84 -9.99 -4.58 -1.00
N ASN A 85 -9.85 -3.76 -2.03
CA ASN A 85 -9.65 -2.34 -1.84
C ASN A 85 -10.39 -1.50 -2.88
N ALA A 86 -10.62 -0.24 -2.52
CA ALA A 86 -11.15 0.77 -3.41
C ALA A 86 -10.41 2.09 -3.16
N LYS A 87 -9.93 2.72 -4.22
CA LYS A 87 -9.28 4.03 -4.18
C LYS A 87 -10.14 5.04 -4.91
N VAL A 88 -10.41 6.16 -4.27
CA VAL A 88 -11.10 7.31 -4.85
C VAL A 88 -10.21 8.52 -4.67
N THR A 89 -9.98 9.27 -5.75
CA THR A 89 -9.30 10.56 -5.71
C THR A 89 -10.23 11.61 -6.27
N SER A 90 -10.45 12.69 -5.54
CA SER A 90 -11.17 13.86 -5.99
C SER A 90 -10.23 15.05 -5.98
N GLN A 91 -10.21 15.81 -7.07
CA GLN A 91 -9.29 16.93 -7.20
C GLN A 91 -9.91 18.09 -7.98
N ARG A 92 -9.28 19.24 -7.79
CA ARG A 92 -9.53 20.47 -8.54
C ARG A 92 -8.21 20.90 -9.14
N ASP A 93 -8.18 20.93 -10.48
CA ASP A 93 -7.05 21.36 -11.29
C ASP A 93 -7.28 22.77 -11.80
N GLU A 94 -6.24 23.59 -11.71
CA GLU A 94 -6.17 24.86 -12.41
C GLU A 94 -5.75 24.62 -13.86
N ILE A 95 -6.41 25.31 -14.81
CA ILE A 95 -6.05 25.26 -16.23
C ILE A 95 -5.61 26.66 -16.64
N LEU A 96 -4.41 26.76 -17.19
CA LEU A 96 -3.92 27.98 -17.80
C LEU A 96 -4.50 28.10 -19.21
N ASN A 97 -5.21 29.17 -19.45
CA ASN A 97 -5.69 29.55 -20.78
C ASN A 97 -4.65 30.43 -21.48
N ASN A 98 -4.51 30.30 -22.79
CA ASN A 98 -3.68 31.19 -23.60
C ASN A 98 -4.56 31.88 -24.68
N PRO A 99 -4.80 33.19 -24.65
CA PRO A 99 -4.25 34.20 -23.73
C PRO A 99 -4.81 34.08 -22.31
N PRO A 100 -4.13 34.62 -21.30
CA PRO A 100 -4.49 34.48 -19.89
C PRO A 100 -5.71 35.35 -19.55
N GLU A 101 -6.86 34.98 -20.11
CA GLU A 101 -8.15 35.36 -19.57
C GLU A 101 -8.42 34.44 -18.38
N ALA A 102 -9.15 34.90 -17.40
CA ALA A 102 -9.35 34.26 -16.08
C ALA A 102 -9.11 32.74 -16.02
N ASN A 103 -8.22 32.27 -15.16
CA ASN A 103 -7.90 30.85 -14.98
C ASN A 103 -9.19 30.03 -14.86
N SER A 104 -9.30 28.98 -15.64
CA SER A 104 -10.39 28.01 -15.54
C SER A 104 -10.01 26.87 -14.60
N PHE A 105 -11.02 26.23 -14.01
CA PHE A 105 -10.81 25.12 -13.07
C PHE A 105 -11.65 23.92 -13.54
N ILE A 106 -11.06 22.74 -13.46
CA ILE A 106 -11.76 21.47 -13.58
C ILE A 106 -11.77 20.80 -12.22
N SER A 107 -12.91 20.33 -11.76
CA SER A 107 -13.06 19.62 -10.51
C SER A 107 -13.91 18.37 -10.66
N GLY A 108 -13.59 17.33 -9.91
CA GLY A 108 -14.34 16.10 -9.93
C GLY A 108 -13.54 14.91 -9.37
N ILE A 109 -14.12 13.72 -9.51
CA ILE A 109 -13.43 12.48 -9.24
C ILE A 109 -12.45 12.23 -10.40
N SER A 110 -11.16 12.16 -10.09
CA SER A 110 -10.09 11.95 -11.07
C SER A 110 -9.62 10.49 -11.14
N GLU A 111 -9.88 9.70 -10.10
CA GLU A 111 -9.51 8.28 -10.05
C GLU A 111 -10.54 7.52 -9.22
N LEU A 112 -11.00 6.38 -9.76
CA LEU A 112 -11.79 5.39 -9.03
C LEU A 112 -11.33 4.01 -9.46
N THR A 113 -10.54 3.37 -8.59
CA THR A 113 -9.97 2.03 -8.81
C THR A 113 -10.53 1.07 -7.78
N ILE A 114 -11.02 -0.08 -8.22
CA ILE A 114 -11.46 -1.17 -7.35
C ILE A 114 -10.58 -2.38 -7.63
N GLY A 115 -10.06 -3.01 -6.60
CA GLY A 115 -9.11 -4.10 -6.78
C GLY A 115 -9.06 -5.10 -5.64
N ALA A 116 -8.22 -6.09 -5.84
CA ALA A 116 -7.91 -7.11 -4.85
C ALA A 116 -6.41 -7.36 -4.79
N LYS A 117 -5.92 -7.60 -3.60
CA LYS A 117 -4.55 -7.95 -3.30
C LYS A 117 -4.49 -9.33 -2.66
N TYR A 118 -3.49 -10.12 -3.07
CA TYR A 118 -3.25 -11.44 -2.53
C TYR A 118 -1.79 -11.65 -2.17
N LEU A 119 -1.53 -12.06 -0.92
CA LEU A 119 -0.19 -12.44 -0.46
C LEU A 119 0.16 -13.84 -0.98
N ILE A 120 1.07 -13.91 -1.95
CA ILE A 120 1.50 -15.15 -2.60
C ILE A 120 2.49 -15.89 -1.72
N TYR A 121 3.53 -15.20 -1.29
CA TYR A 121 4.64 -15.75 -0.51
C TYR A 121 4.97 -14.86 0.68
N GLU A 122 5.05 -15.46 1.84
CA GLU A 122 5.46 -14.82 3.09
C GLU A 122 6.81 -15.35 3.53
N GLN A 123 7.79 -14.47 3.67
CA GLN A 123 9.12 -14.84 4.14
C GLN A 123 9.11 -15.02 5.65
N LYS A 124 9.53 -16.21 6.10
CA LYS A 124 9.67 -16.52 7.53
C LYS A 124 11.13 -16.41 7.96
N TYR A 125 11.35 -15.61 8.98
CA TYR A 125 12.69 -15.40 9.55
C TYR A 125 13.00 -16.41 10.62
N THR A 126 14.31 -16.63 10.87
CA THR A 126 14.76 -17.51 11.94
C THR A 126 14.59 -16.79 13.28
N ASP A 127 13.76 -17.36 14.17
CA ASP A 127 13.62 -16.85 15.54
C ASP A 127 14.94 -17.09 16.31
N LYS A 128 15.67 -16.02 16.53
CA LYS A 128 16.93 -16.00 17.26
C LYS A 128 16.76 -15.56 18.73
N SER A 129 15.55 -15.24 19.16
CA SER A 129 15.26 -14.80 20.53
C SER A 129 15.60 -15.87 21.57
N LYS A 130 15.46 -17.13 21.17
CA LYS A 130 15.75 -18.33 21.99
C LYS A 130 17.21 -18.75 22.00
N GLU A 131 18.10 -18.09 21.24
CA GLU A 131 19.53 -18.39 21.21
C GLU A 131 20.21 -17.82 22.48
N ILE A 132 20.43 -18.67 23.46
CA ILE A 132 21.03 -18.31 24.76
C ILE A 132 22.53 -18.50 24.75
N ARG A 133 23.07 -19.41 23.90
CA ARG A 133 24.46 -19.88 23.96
C ARG A 133 25.47 -18.92 23.34
N SER A 134 25.05 -18.06 22.39
CA SER A 134 25.97 -17.18 21.69
C SER A 134 25.32 -15.86 21.33
N TRP A 135 25.76 -14.78 21.98
CA TRP A 135 25.35 -13.41 21.64
C TRP A 135 25.65 -13.07 20.17
N LYS A 136 26.80 -13.50 19.65
CA LYS A 136 27.16 -13.28 18.24
C LYS A 136 26.18 -13.92 17.27
N ARG A 137 25.65 -15.12 17.56
CA ARG A 137 24.61 -15.77 16.74
C ARG A 137 23.25 -15.07 16.87
N ARG A 138 22.92 -14.59 18.06
CA ARG A 138 21.68 -13.88 18.33
C ARG A 138 21.56 -12.58 17.53
N VAL A 139 22.66 -11.80 17.43
CA VAL A 139 22.70 -10.53 16.70
C VAL A 139 23.14 -10.65 15.24
N ALA A 140 23.54 -11.85 14.79
CA ALA A 140 23.97 -12.05 13.41
C ALA A 140 22.83 -11.76 12.44
N PHE A 141 23.16 -11.09 11.34
CA PHE A 141 22.19 -10.83 10.26
C PHE A 141 21.66 -12.15 9.68
N ASP A 142 20.34 -12.25 9.49
CA ASP A 142 19.73 -13.41 8.85
C ASP A 142 19.70 -13.20 7.33
N LYS A 143 20.44 -13.99 6.58
CA LYS A 143 20.48 -13.90 5.10
C LYS A 143 19.10 -14.11 4.44
N LYS A 144 18.16 -14.75 5.14
CA LYS A 144 16.77 -14.90 4.65
C LYS A 144 16.05 -13.55 4.47
N ARG A 145 16.53 -12.48 5.14
CA ARG A 145 15.98 -11.12 5.01
C ARG A 145 16.20 -10.50 3.62
N PHE A 146 17.07 -11.08 2.79
CA PHE A 146 17.22 -10.69 1.38
C PHE A 146 16.13 -11.27 0.48
N ILE A 147 15.41 -12.31 0.93
CA ILE A 147 14.30 -12.88 0.17
C ILE A 147 13.04 -12.09 0.50
N PRO A 148 12.37 -11.44 -0.47
CA PRO A 148 11.18 -10.66 -0.19
C PRO A 148 9.96 -11.53 0.07
N SER A 149 9.02 -11.02 0.85
CA SER A 149 7.63 -11.45 0.80
C SER A 149 7.00 -10.89 -0.49
N VAL A 150 6.12 -11.66 -1.12
CA VAL A 150 5.59 -11.36 -2.46
C VAL A 150 4.07 -11.33 -2.44
N GLY A 151 3.49 -10.27 -2.95
CA GLY A 151 2.07 -10.14 -3.21
C GLY A 151 1.78 -9.76 -4.65
N ALA A 152 0.56 -10.03 -5.07
CA ALA A 152 0.03 -9.56 -6.34
C ALA A 152 -1.22 -8.71 -6.10
N TYR A 153 -1.38 -7.69 -6.93
CA TYR A 153 -2.52 -6.82 -6.96
C TYR A 153 -3.12 -6.79 -8.36
N VAL A 154 -4.44 -6.81 -8.45
CA VAL A 154 -5.19 -6.59 -9.69
C VAL A 154 -6.35 -5.65 -9.37
N GLY A 155 -6.50 -4.61 -10.16
CA GLY A 155 -7.57 -3.63 -10.04
C GLY A 155 -8.13 -3.22 -11.40
N VAL A 156 -9.28 -2.61 -11.37
CA VAL A 156 -9.96 -2.03 -12.53
C VAL A 156 -10.12 -0.54 -12.25
N ASN A 157 -9.58 0.28 -13.14
CA ASN A 157 -9.83 1.71 -13.16
C ASN A 157 -11.18 1.92 -13.83
N THR A 158 -12.12 2.50 -13.12
CA THR A 158 -13.47 2.71 -13.61
C THR A 158 -13.60 4.06 -14.32
N ASN A 159 -14.55 4.17 -15.22
CA ASN A 159 -14.83 5.43 -15.91
C ASN A 159 -15.94 6.25 -15.22
N PHE A 160 -16.25 5.96 -13.95
CA PHE A 160 -17.14 6.79 -13.12
C PHE A 160 -16.39 8.02 -12.60
N LEU A 161 -15.88 8.82 -13.53
CA LEU A 161 -15.06 10.00 -13.26
C LEU A 161 -15.84 11.27 -13.55
N GLY A 162 -15.38 12.41 -13.02
CA GLY A 162 -15.88 13.73 -13.38
C GLY A 162 -15.62 14.03 -14.86
N ASP A 163 -16.47 14.83 -15.49
CA ASP A 163 -16.42 15.07 -16.95
C ASP A 163 -15.06 15.52 -17.48
N GLY A 164 -14.29 16.24 -16.67
CA GLY A 164 -12.93 16.67 -17.04
C GLY A 164 -11.84 15.63 -16.87
N PHE A 165 -12.16 14.45 -16.32
CA PHE A 165 -11.23 13.36 -16.02
C PHE A 165 -11.62 12.03 -16.67
N LYS A 166 -12.73 12.01 -17.42
CA LYS A 166 -13.19 10.79 -18.10
C LYS A 166 -12.15 10.29 -19.10
N GLU A 167 -11.83 9.03 -18.98
CA GLU A 167 -11.08 8.26 -19.97
C GLU A 167 -12.09 7.52 -20.87
N ASN A 168 -11.71 7.24 -22.11
CA ASN A 168 -12.65 6.63 -23.06
C ASN A 168 -12.97 5.18 -22.75
N GLU A 169 -12.15 4.49 -21.95
CA GLU A 169 -12.23 3.06 -21.72
C GLU A 169 -11.94 2.69 -20.26
N LEU A 170 -12.49 1.54 -19.86
CA LEU A 170 -12.08 0.86 -18.64
C LEU A 170 -10.65 0.32 -18.82
N SER A 171 -9.82 0.48 -17.83
CA SER A 171 -8.46 -0.04 -17.87
C SER A 171 -8.14 -0.94 -16.68
N ILE A 172 -7.15 -1.80 -16.85
CA ILE A 172 -6.71 -2.74 -15.81
C ILE A 172 -5.40 -2.23 -15.21
N LYS A 173 -5.30 -2.37 -13.91
CA LYS A 173 -4.09 -2.12 -13.13
C LYS A 173 -3.61 -3.42 -12.52
N GLY A 174 -2.34 -3.77 -12.77
CA GLY A 174 -1.67 -4.92 -12.15
C GLY A 174 -0.43 -4.47 -11.39
N ALA A 175 -0.12 -5.13 -10.27
CA ALA A 175 1.14 -4.87 -9.58
C ALA A 175 1.71 -6.12 -8.91
N VAL A 176 3.03 -6.18 -8.86
CA VAL A 176 3.80 -7.10 -8.01
C VAL A 176 4.36 -6.30 -6.85
N LEU A 177 4.04 -6.76 -5.64
CA LEU A 177 4.39 -6.10 -4.39
C LEU A 177 5.43 -6.95 -3.66
N LEU A 178 6.57 -6.34 -3.35
CA LEU A 178 7.68 -6.99 -2.68
C LEU A 178 8.01 -6.27 -1.38
N GLN A 179 8.32 -7.03 -0.32
CA GLN A 179 8.73 -6.46 0.95
C GLN A 179 9.92 -7.24 1.52
N ASN A 180 11.00 -6.53 1.83
CA ASN A 180 12.15 -7.02 2.55
C ASN A 180 12.22 -6.37 3.93
N ASP A 181 12.14 -7.18 4.99
CA ASP A 181 12.31 -6.72 6.37
C ASP A 181 13.78 -6.92 6.78
N PHE A 182 14.65 -5.96 6.45
CA PHE A 182 16.08 -6.05 6.76
C PHE A 182 16.35 -6.07 8.26
N SER A 183 15.52 -5.40 9.04
CA SER A 183 15.51 -5.46 10.50
C SER A 183 14.10 -5.20 11.02
N ASP A 184 13.91 -5.30 12.32
CA ASP A 184 12.64 -4.95 12.98
C ASP A 184 12.29 -3.45 12.85
N ARG A 185 13.24 -2.64 12.38
CA ARG A 185 13.08 -1.19 12.18
C ARG A 185 13.22 -0.74 10.73
N LEU A 186 13.86 -1.55 9.87
CA LEU A 186 14.17 -1.16 8.49
C LEU A 186 13.48 -2.09 7.52
N VAL A 187 12.57 -1.54 6.75
CA VAL A 187 11.75 -2.24 5.74
C VAL A 187 11.98 -1.58 4.38
N LEU A 188 12.13 -2.39 3.36
CA LEU A 188 12.14 -1.97 1.95
C LEU A 188 10.90 -2.53 1.26
N LEU A 189 10.08 -1.66 0.73
CA LEU A 189 8.97 -1.99 -0.15
C LEU A 189 9.39 -1.72 -1.61
N THR A 190 9.09 -2.65 -2.50
CA THR A 190 9.29 -2.45 -3.94
C THR A 190 8.04 -2.89 -4.67
N ASN A 191 7.41 -1.96 -5.39
CA ASN A 191 6.24 -2.24 -6.22
C ASN A 191 6.59 -2.08 -7.68
N LEU A 192 6.22 -3.06 -8.50
CA LEU A 192 6.28 -3.00 -9.95
C LEU A 192 4.85 -2.96 -10.46
N ILE A 193 4.49 -1.89 -11.14
CA ILE A 193 3.11 -1.57 -11.48
C ILE A 193 3.00 -1.45 -13.00
N ALA A 194 1.97 -2.09 -13.55
CA ALA A 194 1.49 -1.85 -14.91
C ALA A 194 0.08 -1.28 -14.78
N ASP A 195 -0.11 -0.05 -15.18
CA ASP A 195 -1.37 0.66 -15.11
C ASP A 195 -1.91 0.93 -16.52
N LYS A 196 -3.22 1.18 -16.61
CA LYS A 196 -3.92 1.46 -17.86
C LYS A 196 -3.67 0.38 -18.92
N ILE A 197 -3.53 -0.89 -18.50
CA ILE A 197 -3.40 -2.03 -19.40
C ILE A 197 -4.66 -2.12 -20.25
N LEU A 198 -4.52 -2.41 -21.55
CA LEU A 198 -5.56 -2.46 -22.57
C LEU A 198 -6.07 -1.08 -23.04
N SER A 199 -5.48 0.02 -22.61
CA SER A 199 -5.73 1.35 -23.19
C SER A 199 -4.57 1.78 -24.08
N ASP A 200 -4.75 2.83 -24.88
CA ASP A 200 -3.69 3.38 -25.71
C ASP A 200 -2.58 4.06 -24.91
N SER A 201 -2.82 4.39 -23.63
CA SER A 201 -1.92 5.07 -22.70
C SER A 201 -1.34 4.14 -21.62
N ASN A 202 -0.77 2.99 -22.03
CA ASN A 202 -0.14 2.07 -21.09
C ASN A 202 0.98 2.76 -20.30
N GLU A 203 0.95 2.61 -18.97
CA GLU A 203 1.94 3.14 -18.05
C GLU A 203 2.59 2.01 -17.25
N TYR A 204 3.92 2.02 -17.20
CA TYR A 204 4.69 1.15 -16.33
C TYR A 204 5.41 1.99 -15.28
N SER A 205 5.38 1.55 -14.04
CA SER A 205 6.08 2.28 -12.98
C SER A 205 6.68 1.34 -11.94
N TYR A 206 7.72 1.82 -11.29
CA TYR A 206 8.21 1.21 -10.07
C TYR A 206 8.18 2.22 -8.93
N ILE A 207 8.05 1.70 -7.71
CA ILE A 207 8.16 2.48 -6.48
C ILE A 207 9.05 1.68 -5.53
N ALA A 208 10.10 2.31 -5.04
CA ALA A 208 10.99 1.75 -4.02
C ALA A 208 10.97 2.65 -2.80
N THR A 209 10.45 2.14 -1.68
CA THR A 209 10.29 2.90 -0.43
C THR A 209 11.05 2.23 0.69
N MET A 210 11.97 2.94 1.29
CA MET A 210 12.69 2.51 2.48
C MET A 210 12.09 3.20 3.70
N THR A 211 11.56 2.43 4.64
CA THR A 211 10.96 2.93 5.87
C THR A 211 11.83 2.55 7.06
N TYR A 212 12.07 3.51 7.95
CA TYR A 212 12.82 3.31 9.18
C TYR A 212 11.99 3.74 10.40
N ALA A 213 11.78 2.81 11.34
CA ALA A 213 11.13 3.09 12.61
C ALA A 213 12.11 3.77 13.58
N LEU A 214 11.94 5.07 13.81
CA LEU A 214 12.73 5.85 14.76
C LEU A 214 12.47 5.34 16.19
N ASN A 215 11.21 5.10 16.50
CA ASN A 215 10.74 4.49 17.75
C ASN A 215 9.38 3.81 17.49
N TYR A 216 8.69 3.37 18.54
CA TYR A 216 7.40 2.67 18.42
C TYR A 216 6.24 3.57 17.92
N LYS A 217 6.40 4.90 17.90
CA LYS A 217 5.40 5.87 17.43
C LYS A 217 5.76 6.54 16.13
N TRP A 218 7.03 6.79 15.89
CA TRP A 218 7.50 7.57 14.76
C TRP A 218 8.22 6.71 13.75
N SER A 219 7.84 6.81 12.51
CA SER A 219 8.55 6.27 11.37
C SER A 219 8.83 7.35 10.33
N TYR A 220 9.92 7.17 9.62
CA TYR A 220 10.39 8.03 8.55
C TYR A 220 10.58 7.17 7.31
N PHE A 221 10.27 7.72 6.13
CA PHE A 221 10.53 7.03 4.87
C PHE A 221 11.22 7.92 3.85
N ILE A 222 11.91 7.26 2.93
CA ILE A 222 12.40 7.81 1.67
C ILE A 222 11.87 6.93 0.55
N GLU A 223 11.51 7.55 -0.58
CA GLU A 223 10.88 6.87 -1.70
C GLU A 223 11.45 7.38 -3.02
N ASN A 224 11.65 6.47 -3.95
CA ASN A 224 11.91 6.77 -5.35
C ASN A 224 10.85 6.10 -6.21
N GLN A 225 10.32 6.85 -7.17
CA GLN A 225 9.36 6.37 -8.15
C GLN A 225 9.86 6.71 -9.54
N GLY A 226 9.81 5.73 -10.45
CA GLY A 226 10.01 5.93 -11.88
C GLY A 226 8.75 5.59 -12.64
N ILE A 227 8.33 6.46 -13.57
CA ILE A 227 7.13 6.33 -14.38
C ILE A 227 7.56 6.34 -15.84
N PHE A 228 7.10 5.35 -16.60
CA PHE A 228 7.41 5.11 -18.00
C PHE A 228 6.11 5.03 -18.79
N GLU A 229 5.81 6.04 -19.55
CA GLU A 229 4.63 6.17 -20.38
C GLU A 229 5.03 6.18 -21.85
N LYS A 230 4.28 5.48 -22.71
CA LYS A 230 4.61 5.38 -24.13
C LYS A 230 4.55 6.75 -24.80
N GLY A 231 5.65 7.14 -25.44
CA GLY A 231 5.76 8.41 -26.17
C GLY A 231 6.17 9.62 -25.32
N PHE A 232 6.40 9.43 -24.03
CA PHE A 232 6.87 10.47 -23.11
C PHE A 232 8.24 10.14 -22.51
N ALA A 233 8.99 11.15 -22.11
CA ALA A 233 10.23 10.97 -21.36
C ALA A 233 9.94 10.34 -19.98
N PRO A 234 10.81 9.46 -19.47
CA PRO A 234 10.65 8.89 -18.13
C PRO A 234 10.60 9.98 -17.05
N LYS A 235 9.70 9.83 -16.11
CA LYS A 235 9.54 10.75 -14.96
C LYS A 235 10.06 10.08 -13.71
N PHE A 236 10.94 10.76 -12.96
CA PHE A 236 11.48 10.27 -11.70
C PHE A 236 11.13 11.21 -10.55
N HIS A 237 10.52 10.66 -9.51
CA HIS A 237 10.12 11.39 -8.32
C HIS A 237 10.83 10.85 -7.09
N PHE A 238 11.19 11.75 -6.18
CA PHE A 238 11.76 11.42 -4.88
C PHE A 238 10.84 11.93 -3.80
N GLY A 239 10.49 11.06 -2.88
CA GLY A 239 9.57 11.33 -1.78
C GLY A 239 10.21 11.11 -0.42
N THR A 240 9.72 11.83 0.55
CA THR A 240 10.05 11.63 1.96
C THR A 240 8.88 12.05 2.84
N GLY A 241 8.85 11.55 4.05
CA GLY A 241 7.82 11.94 5.00
C GLY A 241 7.92 11.19 6.32
N LEU A 242 6.98 11.52 7.18
CA LEU A 242 6.88 11.01 8.54
C LEU A 242 5.49 10.42 8.77
N ALA A 243 5.44 9.35 9.54
CA ALA A 243 4.20 8.83 10.08
C ALA A 243 4.29 8.77 11.61
N TYR A 244 3.19 9.13 12.25
CA TYR A 244 3.02 9.10 13.70
C TYR A 244 1.90 8.16 14.09
N LEU A 245 2.22 7.11 14.81
CA LEU A 245 1.26 6.15 15.34
C LEU A 245 0.63 6.70 16.62
N PHE A 246 -0.59 7.23 16.49
CA PHE A 246 -1.33 7.75 17.64
C PHE A 246 -1.84 6.62 18.53
N SER A 247 -2.36 5.56 17.92
CA SER A 247 -2.74 4.28 18.56
C SER A 247 -2.43 3.12 17.61
N ASN A 248 -2.60 1.88 18.07
CA ASN A 248 -2.39 0.72 17.20
C ASN A 248 -3.28 0.73 15.93
N ASP A 249 -4.39 1.47 15.98
CA ASP A 249 -5.40 1.53 14.92
C ASP A 249 -5.51 2.90 14.25
N LEU A 250 -4.70 3.89 14.66
CA LEU A 250 -4.76 5.25 14.15
C LEU A 250 -3.35 5.79 13.90
N GLN A 251 -3.08 6.18 12.65
CA GLN A 251 -1.84 6.80 12.20
C GLN A 251 -2.14 8.16 11.58
N LEU A 252 -1.30 9.12 11.86
CA LEU A 252 -1.24 10.43 11.21
C LEU A 252 0.03 10.48 10.36
N ASP A 253 -0.01 11.18 9.24
CA ASP A 253 1.14 11.24 8.34
C ASP A 253 1.25 12.55 7.58
N ALA A 254 2.48 12.84 7.14
CA ALA A 254 2.78 13.93 6.22
C ALA A 254 3.91 13.52 5.28
N SER A 255 3.81 13.94 4.03
CA SER A 255 4.83 13.64 3.02
C SER A 255 5.01 14.78 2.02
N VAL A 256 6.20 14.81 1.45
CA VAL A 256 6.54 15.67 0.33
C VAL A 256 7.26 14.84 -0.73
N ARG A 257 7.02 15.15 -2.00
CA ARG A 257 7.65 14.51 -3.15
C ARG A 257 7.98 15.54 -4.19
N THR A 258 9.13 15.39 -4.81
CA THR A 258 9.64 16.29 -5.85
C THR A 258 10.43 15.50 -6.90
N ASN A 259 10.76 16.16 -8.01
CA ASN A 259 11.76 15.69 -8.95
C ASN A 259 13.02 16.58 -8.87
N PHE A 260 14.14 16.04 -9.39
CA PHE A 260 15.42 16.74 -9.44
C PHE A 260 15.95 16.93 -10.87
N PHE A 261 15.09 16.76 -11.88
CA PHE A 261 15.47 16.85 -13.28
C PHE A 261 14.99 18.19 -13.87
N ASP A 262 15.79 18.77 -14.74
CA ASP A 262 15.62 20.16 -15.21
C ASP A 262 14.44 20.38 -16.17
N ASP A 263 13.94 19.32 -16.83
CA ASP A 263 12.96 19.45 -17.91
C ASP A 263 11.53 19.75 -17.41
N TYR A 264 11.24 19.45 -16.15
CA TYR A 264 9.98 19.84 -15.52
C TYR A 264 10.11 19.86 -14.00
N SER A 265 9.46 20.82 -13.36
CA SER A 265 9.37 20.87 -11.90
C SER A 265 8.09 20.20 -11.42
N PHE A 266 8.21 19.41 -10.37
CA PHE A 266 7.10 18.73 -9.74
C PHE A 266 7.25 18.81 -8.22
N LEU A 267 6.21 19.26 -7.55
CA LEU A 267 6.11 19.22 -6.10
C LEU A 267 4.74 18.66 -5.71
N TYR A 268 4.74 17.66 -4.88
CA TYR A 268 3.54 17.08 -4.27
C TYR A 268 3.73 17.08 -2.76
N SER A 269 2.76 17.58 -2.03
CA SER A 269 2.72 17.54 -0.58
C SER A 269 1.39 16.98 -0.09
N SER A 270 1.40 16.16 0.95
CA SER A 270 0.18 15.61 1.50
C SER A 270 0.23 15.46 3.01
N ILE A 271 -0.93 15.57 3.62
CA ILE A 271 -1.18 15.21 5.01
C ILE A 271 -2.34 14.23 5.06
N GLY A 272 -2.31 13.31 5.98
CA GLY A 272 -3.37 12.31 6.03
C GLY A 272 -3.49 11.56 7.34
N VAL A 273 -4.49 10.70 7.33
CA VAL A 273 -4.85 9.86 8.46
C VAL A 273 -5.21 8.47 7.94
N ALA A 274 -4.74 7.45 8.64
CA ALA A 274 -5.15 6.07 8.43
C ALA A 274 -5.81 5.55 9.71
N TRP A 275 -7.01 4.99 9.58
CA TRP A 275 -7.78 4.45 10.68
C TRP A 275 -8.24 3.04 10.37
N ARG A 276 -8.09 2.15 11.35
CA ARG A 276 -8.45 0.74 11.27
C ARG A 276 -9.55 0.41 12.25
N LEU A 277 -10.62 -0.21 11.77
CA LEU A 277 -11.64 -0.84 12.56
C LEU A 277 -11.36 -2.35 12.62
N ASP A 278 -10.75 -2.75 13.72
CA ASP A 278 -10.34 -4.13 13.95
C ASP A 278 -11.46 -4.93 14.60
N LYS A 279 -11.99 -5.90 13.85
CA LYS A 279 -12.93 -6.91 14.33
C LYS A 279 -12.37 -8.32 14.15
N HIS A 280 -11.04 -8.42 13.99
CA HIS A 280 -10.35 -9.70 13.85
C HIS A 280 -10.57 -10.56 15.11
N SER A 281 -10.81 -11.83 14.91
CA SER A 281 -10.92 -12.82 15.99
C SER A 281 -10.19 -14.08 15.57
N ASP A 282 -9.18 -14.48 16.33
CA ASP A 282 -8.50 -15.74 16.09
C ASP A 282 -9.44 -16.93 16.26
N GLU A 283 -9.46 -17.83 15.29
CA GLU A 283 -10.16 -19.11 15.41
C GLU A 283 -9.27 -20.08 16.21
N ILE A 284 -9.66 -20.30 17.46
CA ILE A 284 -8.97 -21.29 18.31
C ILE A 284 -9.47 -22.68 17.90
N ILE A 285 -8.66 -23.40 17.15
CA ILE A 285 -8.89 -24.83 16.87
C ILE A 285 -8.48 -25.63 18.12
N ASN A 286 -9.45 -26.02 18.92
CA ASN A 286 -9.22 -26.93 20.02
C ASN A 286 -8.92 -28.35 19.48
N LYS A 287 -7.63 -28.71 19.39
CA LYS A 287 -7.16 -30.04 18.96
C LYS A 287 -7.58 -31.20 19.88
N SER A 288 -8.23 -30.92 21.03
CA SER A 288 -8.60 -31.93 22.04
C SER A 288 -10.03 -32.45 21.93
N SER A 289 -10.81 -32.06 20.93
CA SER A 289 -12.19 -32.54 20.76
C SER A 289 -12.31 -33.45 19.52
N PRO A 290 -12.82 -34.68 19.65
CA PRO A 290 -12.96 -35.61 18.51
C PRO A 290 -14.00 -35.18 17.47
N LYS A 291 -14.71 -34.09 17.70
CA LYS A 291 -15.64 -33.45 16.75
C LYS A 291 -15.37 -31.96 16.83
N GLY A 292 -14.69 -31.41 15.80
CA GLY A 292 -14.28 -30.02 15.73
C GLY A 292 -15.44 -29.02 15.91
N GLN A 293 -15.71 -28.65 17.15
CA GLN A 293 -16.55 -27.49 17.44
C GLN A 293 -15.66 -26.27 17.55
N LEU A 294 -15.80 -25.38 16.60
CA LEU A 294 -15.21 -24.03 16.61
C LEU A 294 -15.83 -23.22 17.76
N SER A 295 -15.06 -22.94 18.81
CA SER A 295 -15.50 -22.01 19.85
C SER A 295 -14.89 -20.64 19.58
N LYS A 296 -15.72 -19.67 19.25
CA LYS A 296 -15.33 -18.27 19.18
C LYS A 296 -15.23 -17.71 20.60
N LYS A 297 -14.03 -17.45 21.10
CA LYS A 297 -13.88 -16.61 22.31
C LYS A 297 -13.73 -15.15 21.88
N PRO A 298 -14.55 -14.24 22.41
CA PRO A 298 -14.34 -12.80 22.19
C PRO A 298 -13.04 -12.38 22.86
N ASN A 299 -12.22 -11.67 22.12
CA ASN A 299 -10.95 -11.12 22.59
C ASN A 299 -11.23 -10.10 23.72
N ARG A 300 -11.14 -10.51 24.98
CA ARG A 300 -11.17 -9.59 26.10
C ARG A 300 -9.84 -8.85 26.15
N ARG A 301 -9.80 -7.62 25.65
CA ARG A 301 -8.73 -6.67 25.88
C ARG A 301 -8.39 -6.66 27.38
N LYS A 302 -7.25 -7.21 27.77
CA LYS A 302 -6.68 -6.94 29.09
C LYS A 302 -6.32 -5.46 29.11
N LYS A 303 -7.08 -4.65 29.83
CA LYS A 303 -6.64 -3.32 30.26
C LYS A 303 -5.37 -3.52 31.09
N GLY A 304 -4.22 -3.28 30.46
CA GLY A 304 -2.95 -3.21 31.19
C GLY A 304 -3.05 -2.03 32.15
N ASN A 305 -3.04 -2.29 33.46
CA ASN A 305 -2.82 -1.27 34.45
C ASN A 305 -1.41 -0.71 34.27
N PHE A 306 -1.32 0.46 33.69
CA PHE A 306 -0.14 1.30 33.70
C PHE A 306 -0.11 2.00 35.07
N PHE A 307 0.49 1.39 36.07
CA PHE A 307 1.07 2.05 37.26
C PHE A 307 1.48 0.97 38.25
N SER A 308 2.76 0.64 38.30
CA SER A 308 3.52 0.40 39.53
C SER A 308 5.01 0.32 39.22
N ARG A 309 5.70 1.33 39.70
CA ARG A 309 7.14 1.50 39.97
C ARG A 309 8.13 1.39 38.79
#